data_b3551feb975d381adbd26d8c15953798
#
_entry.id   b3551feb975d381adbd26d8c15953798
#
_cell.length_a   1.000
_cell.length_b   1.000
_cell.length_c   1.000
_cell.angle_alpha   90.00
_cell.angle_beta   90.00
_cell.angle_gamma   90.00
#
_symmetry.space_group_name_H-M   'P 1'
#
loop_
_entity.id
_entity.type
_entity.pdbx_description
1 polymer ?
#
loop_
_entity_poly.entity_id
_entity_poly.type
_entity_poly.pdbx_seq_one_letter_code
_entity_poly.pdbx_strand_id
1 'polypeptide(L)'
;MIVINKKRISLILSCIFVSLLAFSFKIANKNENASNFIGENNSVVETVATPTSGKTVVLDARTSEFQMNGAQSNSGTSEAQTNLKITLKLQNLLEASGCTVFLTRSDENAIYDLDKTTLKEKKISDIHNRVKIGNESQADIFVSIHLNKIPQQQYWGWQCFYNEGNEKSINLAKNIQNALNQSIQKENKRVVMKLNTVYIMKHVEIPISIVECGFLSNPEEEKELLEDEYQNRLAWGIFNGITDYFLEN
;
A
#
# COMPACT_ATOMS: atom_id res chain seq x y z
N MET A 1 -23.13 -51.74 19.38
CA MET A 1 -21.78 -52.00 18.86
C MET A 1 -21.94 -52.53 17.45
N ILE A 2 -21.67 -51.74 16.40
CA ILE A 2 -21.86 -52.15 15.00
C ILE A 2 -20.61 -52.93 14.58
N VAL A 3 -20.72 -54.24 14.39
CA VAL A 3 -19.63 -55.10 13.92
C VAL A 3 -19.59 -54.98 12.39
N ILE A 4 -18.66 -54.20 11.87
CA ILE A 4 -18.45 -54.07 10.40
C ILE A 4 -17.64 -55.28 9.93
N ASN A 5 -18.21 -56.05 9.02
CA ASN A 5 -17.64 -57.26 8.46
C ASN A 5 -16.39 -56.89 7.60
N LYS A 6 -15.24 -57.59 7.84
CA LYS A 6 -13.97 -57.34 7.13
C LYS A 6 -14.08 -57.38 5.62
N LYS A 7 -14.97 -58.24 5.06
CA LYS A 7 -15.24 -58.32 3.62
C LYS A 7 -15.87 -57.02 3.07
N ARG A 8 -16.74 -56.34 3.84
CA ARG A 8 -17.33 -55.05 3.41
C ARG A 8 -16.30 -53.89 3.44
N ILE A 9 -15.37 -53.89 4.40
CA ILE A 9 -14.27 -52.93 4.46
C ILE A 9 -13.38 -53.09 3.23
N SER A 10 -13.00 -54.31 2.86
CA SER A 10 -12.18 -54.60 1.69
C SER A 10 -12.85 -54.13 0.37
N LEU A 11 -14.16 -54.31 0.28
CA LEU A 11 -14.92 -53.88 -0.91
C LEU A 11 -14.96 -52.35 -1.05
N ILE A 12 -15.13 -51.64 0.08
CA ILE A 12 -15.13 -50.15 0.13
C ILE A 12 -13.78 -49.58 -0.25
N LEU A 13 -12.69 -50.16 0.30
CA LEU A 13 -11.33 -49.78 -0.03
C LEU A 13 -10.97 -50.02 -1.50
N SER A 14 -11.45 -51.14 -2.09
CA SER A 14 -11.28 -51.41 -3.51
C SER A 14 -12.02 -50.42 -4.40
N CYS A 15 -13.24 -50.01 -4.04
CA CYS A 15 -14.00 -48.99 -4.79
C CYS A 15 -13.36 -47.62 -4.75
N ILE A 16 -12.77 -47.21 -3.57
CA ILE A 16 -12.04 -45.96 -3.43
C ILE A 16 -10.79 -45.95 -4.29
N PHE A 17 -10.06 -47.07 -4.32
CA PHE A 17 -8.84 -47.19 -5.12
C PHE A 17 -9.12 -47.12 -6.62
N VAL A 18 -10.20 -47.76 -7.10
CA VAL A 18 -10.61 -47.70 -8.50
C VAL A 18 -11.07 -46.27 -8.88
N SER A 19 -11.78 -45.57 -7.98
CA SER A 19 -12.20 -44.19 -8.23
C SER A 19 -11.01 -43.20 -8.29
N LEU A 20 -9.98 -43.40 -7.46
CA LEU A 20 -8.75 -42.63 -7.50
C LEU A 20 -7.94 -42.87 -8.78
N LEU A 21 -7.85 -44.12 -9.26
CA LEU A 21 -7.23 -44.45 -10.54
C LEU A 21 -7.97 -43.84 -11.73
N ALA A 22 -9.32 -43.86 -11.72
CA ALA A 22 -10.12 -43.25 -12.78
C ALA A 22 -9.99 -41.73 -12.78
N PHE A 23 -9.85 -41.09 -11.61
CA PHE A 23 -9.62 -39.67 -11.49
C PHE A 23 -8.24 -39.26 -12.01
N SER A 24 -7.18 -40.04 -11.66
CA SER A 24 -5.82 -39.83 -12.17
C SER A 24 -5.74 -39.99 -13.69
N PHE A 25 -6.47 -40.96 -14.26
CA PHE A 25 -6.53 -41.15 -15.72
C PHE A 25 -7.24 -40.03 -16.45
N LYS A 26 -8.31 -39.42 -15.82
CA LYS A 26 -8.97 -38.24 -16.36
C LYS A 26 -8.07 -37.00 -16.35
N ILE A 27 -7.22 -36.84 -15.32
CA ILE A 27 -6.25 -35.73 -15.27
C ILE A 27 -5.17 -35.92 -16.33
N ALA A 28 -4.64 -37.15 -16.52
CA ALA A 28 -3.65 -37.45 -17.54
C ALA A 28 -4.19 -37.19 -18.97
N ASN A 29 -5.41 -37.67 -19.28
CA ASN A 29 -6.05 -37.41 -20.59
C ASN A 29 -6.41 -35.95 -20.82
N LYS A 30 -6.66 -35.16 -19.75
CA LYS A 30 -6.89 -33.73 -19.89
C LYS A 30 -5.60 -32.97 -20.22
N ASN A 31 -4.46 -33.46 -19.75
CA ASN A 31 -3.17 -32.90 -20.07
C ASN A 31 -2.67 -33.25 -21.49
N GLU A 32 -2.99 -34.44 -22.01
CA GLU A 32 -2.68 -34.78 -23.42
C GLU A 32 -3.50 -33.96 -24.42
N ASN A 33 -4.76 -33.62 -24.10
CA ASN A 33 -5.56 -32.72 -24.92
C ASN A 33 -5.12 -31.24 -24.82
N ALA A 34 -4.40 -30.86 -23.76
CA ALA A 34 -3.83 -29.53 -23.63
C ALA A 34 -2.53 -29.38 -24.45
N SER A 35 -1.77 -30.46 -24.63
CA SER A 35 -0.52 -30.43 -25.43
C SER A 35 -0.76 -30.39 -26.94
N ASN A 36 -1.92 -30.82 -27.43
CA ASN A 36 -2.30 -30.73 -28.85
C ASN A 36 -2.92 -29.39 -29.26
N PHE A 37 -3.10 -28.44 -28.30
CA PHE A 37 -3.54 -27.07 -28.58
C PHE A 37 -2.36 -26.08 -28.67
N ILE A 38 -1.11 -26.54 -28.57
CA ILE A 38 0.06 -25.75 -28.92
C ILE A 38 0.27 -25.89 -30.44
N GLY A 39 -0.71 -25.46 -31.21
CA GLY A 39 -0.51 -25.10 -32.61
C GLY A 39 0.37 -23.86 -32.61
N GLU A 40 1.37 -23.87 -33.50
CA GLU A 40 2.33 -22.80 -33.80
C GLU A 40 1.66 -21.43 -34.07
N ASN A 41 1.10 -20.85 -33.04
CA ASN A 41 0.91 -19.41 -32.94
C ASN A 41 1.91 -18.94 -31.87
N ASN A 42 3.11 -18.64 -32.27
CA ASN A 42 3.97 -17.68 -31.60
C ASN A 42 3.29 -16.29 -31.60
N SER A 43 2.10 -16.19 -31.02
CA SER A 43 1.63 -14.92 -30.52
C SER A 43 2.52 -14.63 -29.31
N VAL A 44 3.59 -13.90 -29.53
CA VAL A 44 4.25 -13.13 -28.50
C VAL A 44 3.10 -12.38 -27.84
N VAL A 45 2.68 -12.82 -26.64
CA VAL A 45 1.86 -12.00 -25.78
C VAL A 45 2.78 -10.83 -25.45
N GLU A 46 2.65 -9.74 -26.20
CA GLU A 46 3.24 -8.48 -25.79
C GLU A 46 2.65 -8.19 -24.43
N THR A 47 3.44 -8.49 -23.39
CA THR A 47 3.16 -7.98 -22.06
C THR A 47 3.29 -6.47 -22.20
N VAL A 48 2.16 -5.79 -22.32
CA VAL A 48 2.13 -4.31 -22.28
C VAL A 48 2.68 -3.95 -20.92
N ALA A 49 3.91 -3.42 -20.90
CA ALA A 49 4.52 -2.95 -19.66
C ALA A 49 3.61 -1.88 -19.06
N THR A 50 3.23 -2.05 -17.80
CA THR A 50 2.48 -1.00 -17.08
C THR A 50 3.38 0.24 -16.92
N PRO A 51 2.85 1.46 -16.82
CA PRO A 51 3.65 2.67 -16.61
C PRO A 51 4.55 2.60 -15.38
N THR A 52 4.17 1.78 -14.42
CA THR A 52 4.87 1.52 -13.16
C THR A 52 5.94 0.43 -13.26
N SER A 53 5.96 -0.37 -14.33
CA SER A 53 6.90 -1.48 -14.50
C SER A 53 8.35 -0.99 -14.52
N GLY A 54 9.19 -1.58 -13.66
CA GLY A 54 10.61 -1.23 -13.51
C GLY A 54 10.86 0.09 -12.77
N LYS A 55 9.83 0.77 -12.29
CA LYS A 55 9.95 1.95 -11.43
C LYS A 55 10.22 1.57 -9.99
N THR A 56 10.88 2.46 -9.26
CA THR A 56 11.19 2.28 -7.84
C THR A 56 10.50 3.35 -7.01
N VAL A 57 9.77 2.95 -5.99
CA VAL A 57 8.97 3.83 -5.13
C VAL A 57 9.36 3.64 -3.67
N VAL A 58 9.63 4.74 -2.96
CA VAL A 58 9.70 4.73 -1.49
C VAL A 58 8.33 5.04 -0.92
N LEU A 59 7.82 4.16 -0.08
CA LEU A 59 6.62 4.39 0.71
C LEU A 59 6.99 4.62 2.17
N ASP A 60 6.53 5.73 2.70
CA ASP A 60 6.75 6.12 4.08
C ASP A 60 5.46 6.10 4.87
N ALA A 61 5.34 5.16 5.81
CA ALA A 61 4.24 5.13 6.75
C ALA A 61 4.60 5.95 7.99
N ARG A 62 4.03 7.16 8.14
CA ARG A 62 4.33 8.01 9.30
C ARG A 62 4.04 7.31 10.62
N THR A 63 4.93 7.54 11.59
CA THR A 63 4.70 7.17 13.00
C THR A 63 4.32 8.39 13.83
N SER A 64 3.45 8.19 14.80
CA SER A 64 3.06 9.20 15.79
C SER A 64 3.64 8.95 17.17
N GLU A 65 4.51 7.96 17.30
CA GLU A 65 5.04 7.46 18.58
C GLU A 65 5.68 8.56 19.47
N PHE A 66 6.21 9.62 18.83
CA PHE A 66 6.91 10.71 19.53
C PHE A 66 6.04 11.94 19.80
N GLN A 67 4.75 11.91 19.55
CA GLN A 67 3.86 12.99 19.96
C GLN A 67 3.43 12.76 21.43
N MET A 68 3.49 13.79 22.28
CA MET A 68 3.26 13.72 23.74
C MET A 68 1.87 13.18 24.17
N ASN A 69 1.00 12.81 23.23
CA ASN A 69 -0.25 12.08 23.46
C ASN A 69 -0.55 11.11 22.30
N GLY A 70 0.49 10.64 21.57
CA GLY A 70 0.35 9.89 20.31
C GLY A 70 -0.69 10.55 19.40
N ALA A 71 -0.57 10.55 18.10
CA ALA A 71 -1.71 10.91 17.29
C ALA A 71 -2.71 9.74 17.35
N GLN A 72 -3.37 9.63 18.48
CA GLN A 72 -4.55 8.78 18.65
C GLN A 72 -5.77 9.68 18.50
N SER A 73 -6.79 9.18 17.88
CA SER A 73 -8.11 9.80 17.89
C SER A 73 -8.66 9.92 19.32
N ASN A 74 -9.80 10.56 19.47
CA ASN A 74 -10.49 10.60 20.76
C ASN A 74 -10.99 9.22 21.20
N SER A 75 -11.20 8.28 20.26
CA SER A 75 -11.59 6.88 20.52
C SER A 75 -10.41 5.93 20.72
N GLY A 76 -9.16 6.41 20.57
CA GLY A 76 -7.95 5.62 20.73
C GLY A 76 -7.36 5.04 19.43
N THR A 77 -7.91 5.39 18.26
CA THR A 77 -7.36 4.95 16.97
C THR A 77 -5.94 5.48 16.76
N SER A 78 -5.01 4.58 16.48
CA SER A 78 -3.61 4.93 16.23
C SER A 78 -3.42 5.38 14.78
N GLU A 79 -2.89 6.61 14.59
CA GLU A 79 -2.43 7.10 13.29
C GLU A 79 -1.38 6.16 12.68
N ALA A 80 -0.39 5.77 13.47
CA ALA A 80 0.72 4.95 13.00
C ALA A 80 0.28 3.60 12.44
N GLN A 81 -0.67 2.92 13.11
CA GLN A 81 -1.20 1.63 12.66
C GLN A 81 -2.03 1.78 11.39
N THR A 82 -2.87 2.81 11.30
CA THR A 82 -3.73 3.03 10.14
C THR A 82 -2.90 3.44 8.92
N ASN A 83 -1.90 4.33 9.10
CA ASN A 83 -0.95 4.67 8.03
C ASN A 83 -0.21 3.43 7.50
N LEU A 84 0.26 2.56 8.39
CA LEU A 84 0.94 1.32 8.00
C LEU A 84 0.03 0.39 7.18
N LYS A 85 -1.23 0.20 7.62
CA LYS A 85 -2.20 -0.64 6.88
C LYS A 85 -2.43 -0.12 5.46
N ILE A 86 -2.66 1.18 5.30
CA ILE A 86 -2.84 1.81 3.98
C ILE A 86 -1.57 1.65 3.14
N THR A 87 -0.38 1.87 3.73
CA THR A 87 0.91 1.75 3.06
C THR A 87 1.17 0.33 2.56
N LEU A 88 0.89 -0.71 3.36
CA LEU A 88 1.07 -2.11 2.96
C LEU A 88 0.09 -2.54 1.85
N LYS A 89 -1.14 -2.01 1.84
CA LYS A 89 -2.08 -2.22 0.73
C LYS A 89 -1.57 -1.57 -0.56
N LEU A 90 -1.03 -0.36 -0.47
CA LEU A 90 -0.43 0.35 -1.60
C LEU A 90 0.82 -0.37 -2.12
N GLN A 91 1.68 -0.88 -1.23
CA GLN A 91 2.83 -1.71 -1.61
C GLN A 91 2.41 -2.89 -2.46
N ASN A 92 1.40 -3.67 -2.01
CA ASN A 92 0.92 -4.83 -2.76
C ASN A 92 0.46 -4.47 -4.18
N LEU A 93 -0.23 -3.33 -4.36
CA LEU A 93 -0.68 -2.85 -5.67
C LEU A 93 0.51 -2.47 -6.58
N LEU A 94 1.49 -1.74 -6.04
CA LEU A 94 2.67 -1.30 -6.77
C LEU A 94 3.56 -2.49 -7.17
N GLU A 95 3.83 -3.42 -6.26
CA GLU A 95 4.61 -4.63 -6.56
C GLU A 95 3.91 -5.53 -7.58
N ALA A 96 2.58 -5.69 -7.48
CA ALA A 96 1.79 -6.42 -8.47
C ALA A 96 1.82 -5.78 -9.87
N SER A 97 2.08 -4.46 -9.96
CA SER A 97 2.22 -3.73 -11.21
C SER A 97 3.66 -3.66 -11.74
N GLY A 98 4.62 -4.32 -11.08
CA GLY A 98 6.01 -4.41 -11.48
C GLY A 98 6.92 -3.32 -10.93
N CYS A 99 6.49 -2.56 -9.92
CA CYS A 99 7.35 -1.64 -9.16
C CYS A 99 8.27 -2.40 -8.19
N THR A 100 9.44 -1.82 -7.94
CA THR A 100 10.23 -2.09 -6.74
C THR A 100 9.79 -1.14 -5.65
N VAL A 101 9.46 -1.64 -4.45
CA VAL A 101 9.00 -0.81 -3.34
C VAL A 101 9.95 -0.90 -2.16
N PHE A 102 10.44 0.25 -1.69
CA PHE A 102 11.14 0.39 -0.43
C PHE A 102 10.22 0.97 0.63
N LEU A 103 10.07 0.29 1.75
CA LEU A 103 9.34 0.80 2.91
C LEU A 103 10.30 1.49 3.88
N THR A 104 9.93 2.65 4.44
CA THR A 104 10.69 3.22 5.54
C THR A 104 10.54 2.40 6.81
N ARG A 105 9.36 1.78 7.02
CA ARG A 105 9.09 0.79 8.07
C ARG A 105 8.04 -0.21 7.59
N SER A 106 8.14 -1.45 8.07
CA SER A 106 7.21 -2.56 7.76
C SER A 106 6.41 -3.04 8.97
N ASP A 107 6.68 -2.47 10.15
CA ASP A 107 6.01 -2.77 11.41
C ASP A 107 5.58 -1.49 12.15
N GLU A 108 5.07 -1.61 13.37
CA GLU A 108 4.59 -0.48 14.16
C GLU A 108 5.71 0.38 14.78
N ASN A 109 6.95 -0.07 14.71
CA ASN A 109 8.07 0.59 15.36
C ASN A 109 8.54 1.81 14.57
N ALA A 110 9.01 2.82 15.28
CA ALA A 110 9.78 3.92 14.70
C ALA A 110 11.23 3.47 14.41
N ILE A 111 11.86 4.11 13.44
CA ILE A 111 13.17 3.68 12.90
C ILE A 111 14.32 4.57 13.41
N TYR A 112 14.30 4.94 14.69
CA TYR A 112 15.39 5.71 15.31
C TYR A 112 16.56 4.82 15.73
N ASP A 113 17.74 5.42 15.82
CA ASP A 113 18.95 4.74 16.27
C ASP A 113 18.86 4.36 17.75
N LEU A 114 19.32 3.15 18.11
CA LEU A 114 19.16 2.57 19.44
C LEU A 114 19.92 3.32 20.56
N ASP A 115 20.91 4.15 20.21
CA ASP A 115 21.67 4.99 21.14
C ASP A 115 20.90 6.24 21.60
N LYS A 116 19.76 6.56 20.96
CA LYS A 116 18.92 7.72 21.30
C LYS A 116 18.08 7.43 22.55
N THR A 117 18.20 8.27 23.54
CA THR A 117 17.58 8.05 24.87
C THR A 117 16.35 8.92 25.11
N THR A 118 16.39 10.18 24.66
CA THR A 118 15.28 11.11 24.85
C THR A 118 14.27 11.05 23.71
N LEU A 119 12.99 11.35 24.00
CA LEU A 119 11.93 11.41 22.96
C LEU A 119 12.29 12.37 21.82
N LYS A 120 12.95 13.48 22.14
CA LYS A 120 13.38 14.46 21.14
C LYS A 120 14.45 13.87 20.21
N GLU A 121 15.46 13.21 20.75
CA GLU A 121 16.52 12.56 19.97
C GLU A 121 15.95 11.45 19.09
N LYS A 122 15.09 10.60 19.65
CA LYS A 122 14.40 9.52 18.89
C LYS A 122 13.61 10.08 17.72
N LYS A 123 12.82 11.15 17.95
CA LYS A 123 12.05 11.81 16.89
C LYS A 123 12.94 12.40 15.79
N ILE A 124 14.05 13.02 16.16
CA ILE A 124 15.00 13.58 15.19
C ILE A 124 15.68 12.46 14.41
N SER A 125 16.13 11.40 15.08
CA SER A 125 16.75 10.25 14.44
C SER A 125 15.79 9.54 13.49
N ASP A 126 14.53 9.29 13.90
CA ASP A 126 13.51 8.68 13.06
C ASP A 126 13.30 9.45 11.75
N ILE A 127 13.13 10.76 11.83
CA ILE A 127 12.90 11.56 10.61
C ILE A 127 14.15 11.62 9.72
N HIS A 128 15.36 11.64 10.31
CA HIS A 128 16.61 11.59 9.56
C HIS A 128 16.78 10.24 8.85
N ASN A 129 16.47 9.13 9.51
CA ASN A 129 16.55 7.80 8.91
C ASN A 129 15.56 7.62 7.76
N ARG A 130 14.36 8.20 7.84
CA ARG A 130 13.40 8.22 6.72
C ARG A 130 13.93 8.98 5.52
N VAL A 131 14.50 10.16 5.74
CA VAL A 131 15.15 10.94 4.66
C VAL A 131 16.33 10.17 4.07
N LYS A 132 17.15 9.57 4.89
CA LYS A 132 18.30 8.76 4.47
C LYS A 132 17.85 7.59 3.57
N ILE A 133 16.82 6.82 3.98
CA ILE A 133 16.26 5.75 3.16
C ILE A 133 15.78 6.31 1.81
N GLY A 134 15.07 7.43 1.80
CA GLY A 134 14.62 8.08 0.57
C GLY A 134 15.76 8.42 -0.38
N ASN A 135 16.80 9.07 0.11
CA ASN A 135 17.90 9.57 -0.72
C ASN A 135 18.88 8.47 -1.15
N GLU A 136 19.06 7.41 -0.33
CA GLU A 136 19.95 6.28 -0.66
C GLU A 136 19.29 5.20 -1.52
N SER A 137 17.95 5.18 -1.62
CA SER A 137 17.20 4.15 -2.34
C SER A 137 17.34 4.20 -3.86
N GLN A 138 17.80 5.31 -4.42
CA GLN A 138 17.78 5.59 -5.87
C GLN A 138 16.36 5.45 -6.49
N ALA A 139 15.33 5.70 -5.69
CA ALA A 139 13.96 5.60 -6.14
C ALA A 139 13.54 6.78 -7.05
N ASP A 140 12.53 6.53 -7.87
CA ASP A 140 11.95 7.53 -8.76
C ASP A 140 11.11 8.56 -8.00
N ILE A 141 10.41 8.11 -6.95
CA ILE A 141 9.52 8.95 -6.14
C ILE A 141 9.48 8.50 -4.67
N PHE A 142 9.07 9.43 -3.80
CA PHE A 142 8.80 9.21 -2.38
C PHE A 142 7.37 9.60 -2.02
N VAL A 143 6.58 8.69 -1.46
CA VAL A 143 5.20 8.95 -1.03
C VAL A 143 5.04 8.66 0.44
N SER A 144 4.69 9.68 1.23
CA SER A 144 4.49 9.57 2.68
C SER A 144 3.02 9.57 3.03
N ILE A 145 2.57 8.54 3.73
CA ILE A 145 1.17 8.30 4.11
C ILE A 145 0.93 8.78 5.53
N HIS A 146 -0.04 9.65 5.68
CA HIS A 146 -0.38 10.36 6.91
C HIS A 146 -1.89 10.33 7.18
N LEU A 147 -2.26 10.54 8.44
CA LEU A 147 -3.59 10.96 8.86
C LEU A 147 -3.49 12.25 9.66
N ASN A 148 -4.38 13.17 9.34
CA ASN A 148 -4.42 14.47 9.99
C ASN A 148 -5.16 14.41 11.33
N LYS A 149 -4.75 15.26 12.28
CA LYS A 149 -5.46 15.46 13.54
C LYS A 149 -5.35 16.92 13.95
N ILE A 150 -6.49 17.60 14.02
CA ILE A 150 -6.59 19.00 14.45
C ILE A 150 -7.72 19.13 15.49
N PRO A 151 -7.75 20.20 16.31
CA PRO A 151 -8.80 20.38 17.32
C PRO A 151 -10.22 20.46 16.76
N GLN A 152 -10.38 20.94 15.53
CA GLN A 152 -11.67 21.15 14.88
C GLN A 152 -12.16 19.86 14.23
N GLN A 153 -13.26 19.29 14.74
CA GLN A 153 -13.82 18.00 14.29
C GLN A 153 -14.61 18.07 12.98
N GLN A 154 -14.98 19.27 12.50
CA GLN A 154 -15.74 19.43 11.25
C GLN A 154 -14.92 19.26 9.99
N TYR A 155 -13.59 19.27 10.08
CA TYR A 155 -12.73 19.06 8.93
C TYR A 155 -12.61 17.58 8.57
N TRP A 156 -12.61 17.30 7.28
CA TRP A 156 -12.52 15.96 6.72
C TRP A 156 -11.92 16.00 5.30
N GLY A 157 -11.62 14.82 4.74
CA GLY A 157 -11.14 14.64 3.39
C GLY A 157 -9.62 14.55 3.29
N TRP A 158 -9.17 14.02 2.17
CA TRP A 158 -7.78 13.79 1.85
C TRP A 158 -7.17 15.03 1.19
N GLN A 159 -5.84 15.19 1.37
CA GLN A 159 -5.09 16.29 0.79
C GLN A 159 -3.63 15.90 0.53
N CYS A 160 -3.14 16.21 -0.68
CA CYS A 160 -1.76 15.98 -1.04
C CYS A 160 -0.92 17.25 -0.92
N PHE A 161 0.31 17.09 -0.44
CA PHE A 161 1.27 18.16 -0.28
C PHE A 161 2.54 17.89 -1.07
N TYR A 162 3.20 18.97 -1.51
CA TYR A 162 4.44 18.94 -2.26
C TYR A 162 5.47 19.93 -1.71
N ASN A 163 6.75 19.74 -2.02
CA ASN A 163 7.81 20.72 -1.75
C ASN A 163 7.87 21.77 -2.86
N GLU A 164 7.98 23.03 -2.48
CA GLU A 164 8.09 24.16 -3.42
C GLU A 164 9.41 24.10 -4.20
N GLY A 165 9.33 24.45 -5.49
CA GLY A 165 10.52 24.47 -6.38
C GLY A 165 10.82 23.15 -7.07
N ASN A 166 10.04 22.10 -6.82
CA ASN A 166 10.17 20.82 -7.52
C ASN A 166 8.89 20.52 -8.32
N GLU A 167 8.91 20.80 -9.64
CA GLU A 167 7.77 20.56 -10.55
C GLU A 167 7.33 19.11 -10.57
N LYS A 168 8.24 18.15 -10.46
CA LYS A 168 7.91 16.73 -10.41
C LYS A 168 7.13 16.38 -9.14
N SER A 169 7.46 16.98 -8.00
CA SER A 169 6.68 16.82 -6.76
C SER A 169 5.28 17.44 -6.88
N ILE A 170 5.15 18.57 -7.55
CA ILE A 170 3.86 19.21 -7.81
C ILE A 170 2.99 18.28 -8.67
N ASN A 171 3.55 17.72 -9.74
CA ASN A 171 2.83 16.80 -10.62
C ASN A 171 2.45 15.51 -9.90
N LEU A 172 3.34 14.93 -9.11
CA LEU A 172 3.04 13.74 -8.29
C LEU A 172 1.87 14.00 -7.34
N ALA A 173 1.90 15.10 -6.60
CA ALA A 173 0.84 15.47 -5.67
C ALA A 173 -0.50 15.71 -6.38
N LYS A 174 -0.49 16.37 -7.56
CA LYS A 174 -1.71 16.62 -8.35
C LYS A 174 -2.33 15.34 -8.87
N ASN A 175 -1.52 14.43 -9.42
CA ASN A 175 -2.00 13.15 -9.93
C ASN A 175 -2.61 12.30 -8.82
N ILE A 176 -1.94 12.19 -7.64
CA ILE A 176 -2.49 11.48 -6.49
C ILE A 176 -3.79 12.13 -6.00
N GLN A 177 -3.84 13.47 -5.87
CA GLN A 177 -5.06 14.17 -5.43
C GLN A 177 -6.24 13.92 -6.36
N ASN A 178 -6.02 13.98 -7.67
CA ASN A 178 -7.06 13.78 -8.68
C ASN A 178 -7.58 12.34 -8.67
N ALA A 179 -6.68 11.36 -8.61
CA ALA A 179 -7.04 9.96 -8.56
C ALA A 179 -7.79 9.58 -7.26
N LEU A 180 -7.41 10.16 -6.12
CA LEU A 180 -8.16 10.01 -4.87
C LEU A 180 -9.57 10.60 -4.97
N ASN A 181 -9.74 11.77 -5.60
CA ASN A 181 -11.06 12.39 -5.83
C ASN A 181 -11.98 11.48 -6.68
N GLN A 182 -11.41 10.74 -7.62
CA GLN A 182 -12.16 9.77 -8.44
C GLN A 182 -12.48 8.48 -7.69
N SER A 183 -11.53 7.96 -6.90
CA SER A 183 -11.64 6.66 -6.25
C SER A 183 -12.58 6.66 -5.04
N ILE A 184 -12.64 7.75 -4.29
CA ILE A 184 -13.40 7.81 -3.03
C ILE A 184 -14.86 8.19 -3.24
N GLN A 185 -15.20 8.83 -4.36
CA GLN A 185 -16.56 9.20 -4.74
C GLN A 185 -17.31 10.07 -3.71
N LYS A 186 -16.56 10.91 -2.97
CA LYS A 186 -17.09 11.94 -2.07
C LYS A 186 -16.64 13.32 -2.54
N GLU A 187 -17.46 14.34 -2.35
CA GLU A 187 -17.07 15.70 -2.68
C GLU A 187 -15.93 16.14 -1.76
N ASN A 188 -14.73 16.32 -2.30
CA ASN A 188 -13.59 16.87 -1.58
C ASN A 188 -13.14 18.18 -2.22
N LYS A 189 -13.27 19.29 -1.48
CA LYS A 189 -12.89 20.63 -1.95
C LYS A 189 -11.43 20.99 -1.70
N ARG A 190 -10.65 20.07 -1.11
CA ARG A 190 -9.24 20.28 -0.84
C ARG A 190 -8.43 20.16 -2.11
N VAL A 191 -7.46 21.05 -2.24
CA VAL A 191 -6.53 21.12 -3.37
C VAL A 191 -5.12 20.82 -2.89
N VAL A 192 -4.23 20.45 -3.80
CA VAL A 192 -2.80 20.26 -3.48
C VAL A 192 -2.21 21.56 -2.91
N MET A 193 -1.35 21.42 -1.90
CA MET A 193 -0.73 22.57 -1.24
C MET A 193 0.78 22.36 -1.06
N LYS A 194 1.51 23.48 -1.07
CA LYS A 194 2.94 23.46 -0.68
C LYS A 194 3.09 23.23 0.83
N LEU A 195 4.11 22.46 1.22
CA LEU A 195 4.45 22.19 2.61
C LEU A 195 5.96 22.24 2.81
N ASN A 196 6.49 23.43 3.14
CA ASN A 196 7.92 23.66 3.28
C ASN A 196 8.40 23.71 4.75
N THR A 197 7.53 23.41 5.71
CA THR A 197 7.87 23.48 7.14
C THR A 197 8.34 22.15 7.70
N VAL A 198 8.01 21.04 7.04
CA VAL A 198 8.32 19.67 7.48
C VAL A 198 9.70 19.25 7.00
N TYR A 199 10.50 18.64 7.87
CA TYR A 199 11.89 18.26 7.60
C TYR A 199 12.01 17.34 6.37
N ILE A 200 11.19 16.29 6.28
CA ILE A 200 11.22 15.32 5.18
C ILE A 200 10.96 15.99 3.81
N MET A 201 10.06 16.97 3.76
CA MET A 201 9.75 17.72 2.53
C MET A 201 10.92 18.59 2.05
N LYS A 202 11.84 18.96 2.95
CA LYS A 202 13.00 19.80 2.63
C LYS A 202 14.23 19.01 2.23
N HIS A 203 14.34 17.76 2.69
CA HIS A 203 15.60 17.02 2.64
C HIS A 203 15.53 15.74 1.80
N VAL A 204 14.33 15.29 1.41
CA VAL A 204 14.20 14.25 0.38
C VAL A 204 14.47 14.91 -0.98
N GLU A 205 15.45 14.37 -1.71
CA GLU A 205 16.00 14.96 -2.94
C GLU A 205 15.20 14.51 -4.19
N ILE A 206 14.54 13.35 -4.12
CA ILE A 206 13.67 12.83 -5.18
C ILE A 206 12.28 13.46 -5.11
N PRO A 207 11.46 13.38 -6.17
CA PRO A 207 10.08 13.87 -6.14
C PRO A 207 9.30 13.28 -4.98
N ILE A 208 8.68 14.14 -4.16
CA ILE A 208 8.01 13.73 -2.92
C ILE A 208 6.58 14.28 -2.83
N SER A 209 5.66 13.46 -2.34
CA SER A 209 4.34 13.89 -1.87
C SER A 209 4.02 13.33 -0.49
N ILE A 210 3.47 14.18 0.39
CA ILE A 210 2.79 13.74 1.61
C ILE A 210 1.30 13.66 1.29
N VAL A 211 0.68 12.53 1.62
CA VAL A 211 -0.74 12.26 1.42
C VAL A 211 -1.42 12.16 2.78
N GLU A 212 -2.13 13.21 3.17
CA GLU A 212 -3.05 13.18 4.31
C GLU A 212 -4.33 12.46 3.86
N CYS A 213 -4.51 11.23 4.31
CA CYS A 213 -5.60 10.35 3.86
C CYS A 213 -6.96 10.66 4.50
N GLY A 214 -7.02 11.50 5.52
CA GLY A 214 -8.22 11.90 6.25
C GLY A 214 -7.93 12.43 7.63
N PHE A 215 -8.96 12.76 8.39
CA PHE A 215 -8.87 13.40 9.72
C PHE A 215 -9.33 12.46 10.83
N LEU A 216 -8.41 12.02 11.68
CA LEU A 216 -8.71 11.27 12.91
C LEU A 216 -9.51 12.09 13.94
N SER A 217 -9.55 13.42 13.80
CA SER A 217 -10.34 14.29 14.65
C SER A 217 -11.83 14.31 14.27
N ASN A 218 -12.20 13.88 13.06
CA ASN A 218 -13.58 13.75 12.61
C ASN A 218 -14.12 12.36 12.95
N PRO A 219 -15.14 12.22 13.82
CA PRO A 219 -15.61 10.91 14.27
C PRO A 219 -16.21 10.02 13.17
N GLU A 220 -16.79 10.61 12.12
CA GLU A 220 -17.35 9.87 10.99
C GLU A 220 -16.24 9.37 10.08
N GLU A 221 -15.29 10.22 9.75
CA GLU A 221 -14.15 9.85 8.92
C GLU A 221 -13.22 8.87 9.63
N GLU A 222 -13.04 9.00 10.95
CA GLU A 222 -12.31 8.04 11.76
C GLU A 222 -12.86 6.61 11.61
N LYS A 223 -14.18 6.45 11.65
CA LYS A 223 -14.82 5.13 11.44
C LYS A 223 -14.50 4.57 10.07
N GLU A 224 -14.61 5.39 9.03
CA GLU A 224 -14.28 4.99 7.65
C GLU A 224 -12.80 4.60 7.51
N LEU A 225 -11.89 5.37 8.11
CA LEU A 225 -10.45 5.10 8.10
C LEU A 225 -10.08 3.75 8.76
N LEU A 226 -10.94 3.22 9.62
CA LEU A 226 -10.79 1.88 10.22
C LEU A 226 -11.34 0.76 9.34
N GLU A 227 -12.23 1.07 8.38
CA GLU A 227 -12.83 0.10 7.48
C GLU A 227 -11.83 -0.35 6.41
N ASP A 228 -11.68 -1.67 6.26
CA ASP A 228 -10.74 -2.27 5.32
C ASP A 228 -11.01 -1.84 3.87
N GLU A 229 -12.29 -1.76 3.50
CA GLU A 229 -12.71 -1.32 2.17
C GLU A 229 -12.35 0.15 1.89
N TYR A 230 -12.49 1.04 2.87
CA TYR A 230 -12.10 2.43 2.70
C TYR A 230 -10.59 2.59 2.56
N GLN A 231 -9.81 1.85 3.34
CA GLN A 231 -8.35 1.78 3.19
C GLN A 231 -7.94 1.24 1.82
N ASN A 232 -8.65 0.23 1.28
CA ASN A 232 -8.42 -0.28 -0.07
C ASN A 232 -8.70 0.79 -1.13
N ARG A 233 -9.77 1.58 -1.00
CA ARG A 233 -10.08 2.70 -1.92
C ARG A 233 -9.03 3.81 -1.85
N LEU A 234 -8.52 4.13 -0.65
CA LEU A 234 -7.41 5.07 -0.48
C LEU A 234 -6.14 4.58 -1.17
N ALA A 235 -5.73 3.34 -0.89
CA ALA A 235 -4.55 2.72 -1.52
C ALA A 235 -4.70 2.65 -3.04
N TRP A 236 -5.87 2.28 -3.56
CA TRP A 236 -6.18 2.26 -4.98
C TRP A 236 -6.11 3.64 -5.62
N GLY A 237 -6.65 4.67 -4.97
CA GLY A 237 -6.57 6.05 -5.45
C GLY A 237 -5.13 6.55 -5.53
N ILE A 238 -4.31 6.28 -4.50
CA ILE A 238 -2.89 6.65 -4.49
C ILE A 238 -2.12 5.89 -5.58
N PHE A 239 -2.39 4.58 -5.74
CA PHE A 239 -1.80 3.75 -6.79
C PHE A 239 -2.09 4.30 -8.19
N ASN A 240 -3.35 4.63 -8.48
CA ASN A 240 -3.72 5.21 -9.77
C ASN A 240 -3.01 6.55 -10.01
N GLY A 241 -2.93 7.42 -9.02
CA GLY A 241 -2.23 8.70 -9.15
C GLY A 241 -0.73 8.55 -9.36
N ILE A 242 -0.09 7.54 -8.76
CA ILE A 242 1.31 7.19 -9.03
C ILE A 242 1.46 6.67 -10.47
N THR A 243 0.52 5.85 -10.92
CA THR A 243 0.50 5.32 -12.30
C THR A 243 0.34 6.42 -13.32
N ASP A 244 -0.59 7.36 -13.09
CA ASP A 244 -0.80 8.53 -13.96
C ASP A 244 0.45 9.42 -14.01
N TYR A 245 1.11 9.64 -12.85
CA TYR A 245 2.36 10.37 -12.78
C TYR A 245 3.46 9.73 -13.65
N PHE A 246 3.63 8.40 -13.58
CA PHE A 246 4.65 7.72 -14.40
C PHE A 246 4.27 7.63 -15.89
N LEU A 247 2.99 7.70 -16.21
CA LEU A 247 2.54 7.78 -17.61
C LEU A 247 2.89 9.12 -18.26
N GLU A 248 2.93 10.19 -17.47
CA GLU A 248 3.19 11.55 -17.94
C GLU A 248 4.69 11.92 -17.93
N ASN A 249 5.57 11.14 -17.26
CA ASN A 249 7.00 11.43 -17.04
C ASN A 249 7.89 10.24 -17.36
#